data_b7056411a28032036dde6770083397f1
#
_entry.id   b7056411a28032036dde6770083397f1
#
_cell.length_a   1.000
_cell.length_b   1.000
_cell.length_c   1.000
_cell.angle_alpha   90.00
_cell.angle_beta   90.00
_cell.angle_gamma   90.00
#
_symmetry.space_group_name_H-M   'P 1'
#
loop_
_entity.id
_entity.type
_entity.pdbx_description
1 polymer ?
#
loop_
_entity_poly.entity_id
_entity_poly.type
_entity_poly.pdbx_seq_one_letter_code
_entity_poly.pdbx_strand_id
1 'polypeptide(L)'
;VNKDTFRQQYDRFISSTYKDAPDNRVMCTSGSTGTPLRMIQNRDKIRHNTAGGIFLGAAAGYYIGMKEAFIRVWVNNVKKSKFQLIQENMIMMDSSRMDEQALAEMFHTIEKKKVKCLVGYSSALGELSDYIRKSGKDCSNCSVRAIIPISETMPEPVRRTLEKQFGCPVRAWYSNEENGIMGLQNEKDEGYRIDTETYYYEILKMDSDEPAEQGELGRIVITDLFNYAFPILRYDNGDTAVAVRKEKHGRFKLYLSELYGRRSDLLYE
;
A
#
# COMPACT_ATOMS: atom_id res chain seq x y z
N VAL A 1 -0.23 16.20 -14.11
CA VAL A 1 -1.67 16.01 -13.80
C VAL A 1 -1.84 15.59 -12.36
N ASN A 2 -3.00 15.83 -11.76
CA ASN A 2 -3.35 15.42 -10.40
C ASN A 2 -4.74 14.75 -10.39
N LYS A 3 -5.22 14.37 -9.22
CA LYS A 3 -6.50 13.67 -9.06
C LYS A 3 -7.71 14.50 -9.55
N ASP A 4 -7.65 15.81 -9.38
CA ASP A 4 -8.73 16.70 -9.83
C ASP A 4 -8.73 16.85 -11.34
N THR A 5 -7.56 16.87 -11.98
CA THR A 5 -7.45 16.81 -13.45
C THR A 5 -8.13 15.57 -14.00
N PHE A 6 -7.90 14.40 -13.40
CA PHE A 6 -8.56 13.15 -13.79
C PHE A 6 -10.09 13.21 -13.61
N ARG A 7 -10.57 13.81 -12.51
CA ARG A 7 -12.02 13.98 -12.27
C ARG A 7 -12.69 14.89 -13.27
N GLN A 8 -12.08 16.05 -13.55
CA GLN A 8 -12.63 17.08 -14.43
C GLN A 8 -12.62 16.68 -15.90
N GLN A 9 -11.66 15.87 -16.31
CA GLN A 9 -11.43 15.51 -17.71
C GLN A 9 -11.46 13.99 -17.93
N TYR A 10 -12.23 13.26 -17.12
CA TYR A 10 -12.23 11.81 -17.04
C TYR A 10 -12.27 11.13 -18.43
N ASP A 11 -13.21 11.51 -19.29
CA ASP A 11 -13.41 10.89 -20.60
C ASP A 11 -12.21 11.08 -21.55
N ARG A 12 -11.41 12.13 -21.35
CA ARG A 12 -10.20 12.39 -22.14
C ARG A 12 -9.05 11.45 -21.81
N PHE A 13 -9.07 10.83 -20.62
CA PHE A 13 -8.07 9.87 -20.20
C PHE A 13 -8.45 8.42 -20.53
N ILE A 14 -9.67 8.17 -20.99
CA ILE A 14 -10.09 6.83 -21.40
C ILE A 14 -9.60 6.55 -22.81
N SER A 15 -8.76 5.54 -22.95
CA SER A 15 -8.27 5.10 -24.26
C SER A 15 -9.39 4.50 -25.11
N SER A 16 -9.62 5.05 -26.29
CA SER A 16 -10.60 4.51 -27.26
C SER A 16 -10.29 3.07 -27.70
N THR A 17 -9.01 2.70 -27.70
CA THR A 17 -8.55 1.37 -28.11
C THR A 17 -8.78 0.30 -27.04
N TYR A 18 -8.61 0.67 -25.75
CA TYR A 18 -8.59 -0.31 -24.66
C TYR A 18 -9.85 -0.29 -23.78
N LYS A 19 -10.70 0.75 -23.86
CA LYS A 19 -11.82 0.97 -22.93
C LYS A 19 -12.81 -0.20 -22.83
N ASP A 20 -13.03 -0.90 -23.93
CA ASP A 20 -14.05 -1.95 -24.05
C ASP A 20 -13.45 -3.37 -23.99
N ALA A 21 -12.18 -3.52 -23.62
CA ALA A 21 -11.57 -4.83 -23.50
C ALA A 21 -12.26 -5.66 -22.38
N PRO A 22 -12.62 -6.92 -22.64
CA PRO A 22 -13.46 -7.73 -21.72
C PRO A 22 -12.77 -8.08 -20.40
N ASP A 23 -11.46 -7.99 -20.34
CA ASP A 23 -10.64 -8.31 -19.17
C ASP A 23 -10.18 -7.05 -18.39
N ASN A 24 -10.73 -5.90 -18.73
CA ASN A 24 -10.52 -4.68 -17.96
C ASN A 24 -11.13 -4.78 -16.56
N ARG A 25 -10.44 -4.16 -15.59
CA ARG A 25 -10.95 -3.98 -14.22
C ARG A 25 -11.20 -2.50 -13.96
N VAL A 26 -12.33 -2.19 -13.37
CA VAL A 26 -12.63 -0.84 -12.86
C VAL A 26 -12.20 -0.76 -11.42
N MET A 27 -11.30 0.18 -11.12
CA MET A 27 -10.89 0.54 -9.76
C MET A 27 -11.59 1.82 -9.33
N CYS A 28 -11.93 1.91 -8.04
CA CYS A 28 -12.55 3.10 -7.45
C CYS A 28 -11.75 3.51 -6.22
N THR A 29 -11.34 4.78 -6.15
CA THR A 29 -10.70 5.31 -4.96
C THR A 29 -11.71 5.55 -3.85
N SER A 30 -11.28 5.47 -2.59
CA SER A 30 -12.15 5.68 -1.41
C SER A 30 -12.76 7.07 -1.28
N GLY A 31 -12.27 8.05 -2.04
CA GLY A 31 -12.86 9.39 -2.09
C GLY A 31 -12.79 10.16 -0.78
N SER A 32 -11.69 10.14 -0.05
CA SER A 32 -11.48 10.89 1.20
C SER A 32 -11.83 12.39 1.11
N THR A 33 -11.89 12.94 -0.11
CA THR A 33 -12.22 14.34 -0.40
C THR A 33 -13.55 14.51 -1.17
N GLY A 34 -14.45 13.51 -1.16
CA GLY A 34 -15.74 13.58 -1.86
C GLY A 34 -15.96 12.46 -2.89
N THR A 35 -16.11 12.81 -4.17
CA THR A 35 -16.46 11.85 -5.23
C THR A 35 -15.32 10.86 -5.51
N PRO A 36 -15.57 9.53 -5.45
CA PRO A 36 -14.59 8.53 -5.83
C PRO A 36 -14.14 8.68 -7.29
N LEU A 37 -12.84 8.58 -7.54
CA LEU A 37 -12.31 8.51 -8.89
C LEU A 37 -12.39 7.06 -9.36
N ARG A 38 -12.98 6.85 -10.54
CA ARG A 38 -13.00 5.54 -11.22
C ARG A 38 -11.85 5.51 -12.22
N MET A 39 -11.20 4.38 -12.36
CA MET A 39 -10.14 4.18 -13.36
C MET A 39 -10.26 2.80 -13.97
N ILE A 40 -9.93 2.69 -15.23
CA ILE A 40 -9.90 1.42 -15.98
C ILE A 40 -8.46 0.90 -15.96
N GLN A 41 -8.27 -0.32 -15.55
CA GLN A 41 -6.99 -1.02 -15.65
C GLN A 41 -7.10 -2.13 -16.70
N ASN A 42 -6.25 -2.09 -17.71
CA ASN A 42 -6.15 -3.16 -18.70
C ASN A 42 -5.39 -4.38 -18.14
N ARG A 43 -5.45 -5.47 -18.88
CA ARG A 43 -4.88 -6.77 -18.47
C ARG A 43 -3.39 -6.71 -18.12
N ASP A 44 -2.58 -5.94 -18.85
CA ASP A 44 -1.15 -5.85 -18.60
C ASP A 44 -0.88 -5.12 -17.29
N LYS A 45 -1.61 -4.03 -17.02
CA LYS A 45 -1.56 -3.34 -15.72
C LYS A 45 -1.90 -4.29 -14.57
N ILE A 46 -2.97 -5.07 -14.70
CA ILE A 46 -3.39 -6.04 -13.68
C ILE A 46 -2.28 -7.07 -13.43
N ARG A 47 -1.64 -7.58 -14.49
CA ARG A 47 -0.53 -8.55 -14.40
C ARG A 47 0.69 -7.95 -13.71
N HIS A 48 1.09 -6.73 -14.06
CA HIS A 48 2.20 -6.03 -13.44
C HIS A 48 1.94 -5.73 -11.96
N ASN A 49 0.75 -5.27 -11.61
CA ASN A 49 0.35 -5.10 -10.21
C ASN A 49 0.44 -6.42 -9.42
N THR A 50 -0.02 -7.51 -10.02
CA THR A 50 0.06 -8.84 -9.38
C THR A 50 1.51 -9.28 -9.20
N ALA A 51 2.33 -9.15 -10.24
CA ALA A 51 3.75 -9.52 -10.19
C ALA A 51 4.53 -8.67 -9.17
N GLY A 52 4.30 -7.35 -9.16
CA GLY A 52 4.87 -6.43 -8.18
C GLY A 52 4.46 -6.77 -6.74
N GLY A 53 3.17 -7.07 -6.53
CA GLY A 53 2.65 -7.51 -5.23
C GLY A 53 3.27 -8.81 -4.74
N ILE A 54 3.48 -9.78 -5.62
CA ILE A 54 4.17 -11.03 -5.31
C ILE A 54 5.63 -10.77 -4.94
N PHE A 55 6.33 -9.98 -5.74
CA PHE A 55 7.75 -9.68 -5.55
C PHE A 55 8.01 -8.88 -4.27
N LEU A 56 7.27 -7.79 -4.07
CA LEU A 56 7.39 -6.94 -2.88
C LEU A 56 6.84 -7.65 -1.63
N GLY A 57 5.79 -8.48 -1.79
CA GLY A 57 5.27 -9.32 -0.72
C GLY A 57 6.32 -10.33 -0.24
N ALA A 58 6.99 -11.03 -1.15
CA ALA A 58 8.05 -11.96 -0.81
C ALA A 58 9.22 -11.27 -0.08
N ALA A 59 9.57 -10.06 -0.49
CA ALA A 59 10.57 -9.26 0.20
C ALA A 59 10.12 -8.80 1.61
N ALA A 60 8.80 -8.70 1.86
CA ALA A 60 8.22 -8.45 3.18
C ALA A 60 8.06 -9.72 4.03
N GLY A 61 8.33 -10.89 3.47
CA GLY A 61 8.12 -12.18 4.14
C GLY A 61 6.77 -12.84 3.86
N TYR A 62 5.97 -12.27 2.96
CA TYR A 62 4.70 -12.84 2.51
C TYR A 62 4.89 -13.64 1.22
N TYR A 63 4.48 -14.88 1.21
CA TYR A 63 4.54 -15.75 0.03
C TYR A 63 3.15 -16.22 -0.38
N ILE A 64 2.93 -16.43 -1.67
CA ILE A 64 1.68 -16.94 -2.24
C ILE A 64 1.25 -18.21 -1.49
N GLY A 65 -0.02 -18.28 -1.13
CA GLY A 65 -0.61 -19.39 -0.38
C GLY A 65 -0.50 -19.28 1.13
N MET A 66 0.22 -18.30 1.67
CA MET A 66 0.12 -17.98 3.08
C MET A 66 -1.30 -17.52 3.42
N LYS A 67 -1.79 -17.95 4.58
CA LYS A 67 -3.06 -17.44 5.08
C LYS A 67 -2.89 -16.01 5.55
N GLU A 68 -3.60 -15.11 4.87
CA GLU A 68 -3.58 -13.68 5.12
C GLU A 68 -4.79 -13.23 5.92
N ALA A 69 -4.62 -12.38 6.90
CA ALA A 69 -5.69 -11.57 7.47
C ALA A 69 -5.54 -10.13 7.00
N PHE A 70 -6.57 -9.62 6.31
CA PHE A 70 -6.56 -8.26 5.79
C PHE A 70 -7.48 -7.37 6.64
N ILE A 71 -6.87 -6.48 7.41
CA ILE A 71 -7.52 -5.62 8.40
C ILE A 71 -7.74 -4.24 7.79
N ARG A 72 -8.96 -3.94 7.39
CA ARG A 72 -9.37 -2.64 6.84
C ARG A 72 -10.86 -2.42 6.98
N VAL A 73 -11.34 -1.21 6.68
CA VAL A 73 -12.77 -0.96 6.53
C VAL A 73 -13.27 -1.61 5.23
N TRP A 74 -14.21 -2.56 5.36
CA TRP A 74 -14.77 -3.31 4.24
C TRP A 74 -16.11 -2.72 3.81
N VAL A 75 -16.10 -1.78 2.86
CA VAL A 75 -17.31 -1.27 2.22
C VAL A 75 -17.75 -2.19 1.08
N ASN A 76 -19.04 -2.13 0.70
CA ASN A 76 -19.65 -3.09 -0.25
C ASN A 76 -18.90 -3.22 -1.57
N ASN A 77 -18.30 -2.13 -2.08
CA ASN A 77 -17.59 -2.11 -3.36
C ASN A 77 -16.21 -2.81 -3.35
N VAL A 78 -15.68 -3.13 -2.16
CA VAL A 78 -14.37 -3.78 -2.02
C VAL A 78 -14.44 -5.12 -1.31
N LYS A 79 -15.63 -5.55 -0.86
CA LYS A 79 -15.83 -6.87 -0.27
C LYS A 79 -15.59 -7.95 -1.31
N LYS A 80 -14.81 -8.95 -0.92
CA LYS A 80 -14.52 -10.13 -1.77
C LYS A 80 -15.59 -11.19 -1.58
N SER A 81 -15.88 -11.92 -2.65
CA SER A 81 -16.75 -13.09 -2.58
C SER A 81 -16.11 -14.24 -1.78
N LYS A 82 -16.92 -15.15 -1.27
CA LYS A 82 -16.41 -16.35 -0.57
C LYS A 82 -15.42 -17.15 -1.43
N PHE A 83 -15.66 -17.25 -2.74
CA PHE A 83 -14.77 -17.95 -3.66
C PHE A 83 -13.41 -17.26 -3.77
N GLN A 84 -13.38 -15.92 -3.91
CA GLN A 84 -12.14 -15.15 -3.93
C GLN A 84 -11.34 -15.28 -2.62
N LEU A 85 -12.02 -15.27 -1.47
CA LEU A 85 -11.37 -15.45 -0.16
C LEU A 85 -10.71 -16.83 -0.03
N ILE A 86 -11.35 -17.87 -0.56
CA ILE A 86 -10.77 -19.23 -0.58
C ILE A 86 -9.57 -19.28 -1.53
N GLN A 87 -9.71 -18.74 -2.73
CA GLN A 87 -8.67 -18.71 -3.75
C GLN A 87 -7.42 -17.96 -3.28
N GLU A 88 -7.61 -16.84 -2.61
CA GLU A 88 -6.53 -16.00 -2.08
C GLU A 88 -6.05 -16.44 -0.69
N ASN A 89 -6.68 -17.44 -0.09
CA ASN A 89 -6.45 -17.88 1.30
C ASN A 89 -6.50 -16.71 2.31
N MET A 90 -7.49 -15.82 2.13
CA MET A 90 -7.63 -14.55 2.85
C MET A 90 -8.79 -14.58 3.86
N ILE A 91 -8.59 -13.89 4.98
CA ILE A 91 -9.61 -13.58 5.97
C ILE A 91 -9.80 -12.06 5.99
N MET A 92 -11.02 -11.60 5.72
CA MET A 92 -11.37 -10.18 5.92
C MET A 92 -11.61 -9.91 7.40
N MET A 93 -10.92 -8.91 7.94
CA MET A 93 -11.15 -8.37 9.29
C MET A 93 -11.57 -6.91 9.16
N ASP A 94 -12.72 -6.57 9.73
CA ASP A 94 -13.29 -5.22 9.60
C ASP A 94 -12.78 -4.31 10.71
N SER A 95 -12.06 -3.26 10.32
CA SER A 95 -11.55 -2.24 11.24
C SER A 95 -12.50 -1.06 11.46
N SER A 96 -13.75 -1.15 11.03
CA SER A 96 -14.77 -0.14 11.36
C SER A 96 -15.16 -0.16 12.85
N ARG A 97 -14.89 -1.27 13.54
CA ARG A 97 -15.04 -1.44 14.99
C ARG A 97 -13.72 -1.96 15.56
N MET A 98 -13.18 -1.20 16.50
CA MET A 98 -11.90 -1.51 17.19
C MET A 98 -12.09 -1.48 18.73
N ASP A 99 -13.31 -1.77 19.18
CA ASP A 99 -13.58 -1.96 20.62
C ASP A 99 -12.90 -3.25 21.14
N GLU A 100 -12.83 -3.39 22.45
CA GLU A 100 -12.13 -4.49 23.10
C GLU A 100 -12.66 -5.86 22.65
N GLN A 101 -13.98 -5.99 22.43
CA GLN A 101 -14.58 -7.23 21.96
C GLN A 101 -14.15 -7.54 20.51
N ALA A 102 -14.18 -6.56 19.62
CA ALA A 102 -13.74 -6.74 18.22
C ALA A 102 -12.26 -7.12 18.14
N LEU A 103 -11.41 -6.48 18.93
CA LEU A 103 -9.98 -6.79 19.01
C LEU A 103 -9.74 -8.19 19.59
N ALA A 104 -10.51 -8.61 20.58
CA ALA A 104 -10.45 -9.98 21.13
C ALA A 104 -10.81 -11.03 20.06
N GLU A 105 -11.87 -10.79 19.29
CA GLU A 105 -12.30 -11.65 18.18
C GLU A 105 -11.26 -11.72 17.07
N MET A 106 -10.64 -10.58 16.71
CA MET A 106 -9.54 -10.52 15.74
C MET A 106 -8.35 -11.36 16.22
N PHE A 107 -7.89 -11.16 17.45
CA PHE A 107 -6.76 -11.89 18.01
C PHE A 107 -7.04 -13.40 18.06
N HIS A 108 -8.23 -13.80 18.56
CA HIS A 108 -8.64 -15.20 18.56
C HIS A 108 -8.66 -15.81 17.15
N THR A 109 -9.12 -15.06 16.18
CA THR A 109 -9.15 -15.50 14.77
C THR A 109 -7.74 -15.68 14.21
N ILE A 110 -6.83 -14.74 14.49
CA ILE A 110 -5.42 -14.83 14.08
C ILE A 110 -4.79 -16.13 14.62
N GLU A 111 -4.98 -16.39 15.90
CA GLU A 111 -4.44 -17.58 16.56
C GLU A 111 -5.10 -18.87 16.04
N LYS A 112 -6.43 -18.97 16.12
CA LYS A 112 -7.21 -20.17 15.79
C LYS A 112 -7.07 -20.57 14.31
N LYS A 113 -7.06 -19.58 13.40
CA LYS A 113 -6.97 -19.82 11.95
C LYS A 113 -5.53 -19.96 11.46
N LYS A 114 -4.54 -19.85 12.36
CA LYS A 114 -3.11 -19.93 12.03
C LYS A 114 -2.74 -18.95 10.91
N VAL A 115 -3.15 -17.68 11.07
CA VAL A 115 -2.81 -16.60 10.14
C VAL A 115 -1.29 -16.44 10.07
N LYS A 116 -0.75 -16.31 8.85
CA LYS A 116 0.68 -16.19 8.60
C LYS A 116 1.12 -14.79 8.19
N CYS A 117 0.19 -14.00 7.64
CA CYS A 117 0.46 -12.62 7.28
C CYS A 117 -0.67 -11.71 7.76
N LEU A 118 -0.31 -10.60 8.38
CA LEU A 118 -1.25 -9.51 8.68
C LEU A 118 -1.00 -8.38 7.70
N VAL A 119 -2.01 -8.01 6.93
CA VAL A 119 -2.00 -6.81 6.09
C VAL A 119 -3.08 -5.88 6.63
N GLY A 120 -2.78 -4.61 6.85
CA GLY A 120 -3.82 -3.71 7.37
C GLY A 120 -3.40 -2.27 7.55
N TYR A 121 -4.37 -1.42 7.85
CA TYR A 121 -4.12 -0.04 8.20
C TYR A 121 -3.18 0.05 9.40
N SER A 122 -2.22 0.97 9.35
CA SER A 122 -1.24 1.14 10.44
C SER A 122 -1.90 1.44 11.77
N SER A 123 -2.96 2.27 11.77
CA SER A 123 -3.78 2.56 12.95
C SER A 123 -4.45 1.30 13.51
N ALA A 124 -5.07 0.47 12.68
CA ALA A 124 -5.73 -0.76 13.11
C ALA A 124 -4.75 -1.80 13.68
N LEU A 125 -3.56 -1.93 13.07
CA LEU A 125 -2.49 -2.76 13.59
C LEU A 125 -1.96 -2.23 14.93
N GLY A 126 -1.92 -0.90 15.11
CA GLY A 126 -1.57 -0.25 16.37
C GLY A 126 -2.57 -0.57 17.49
N GLU A 127 -3.86 -0.44 17.22
CA GLU A 127 -4.93 -0.80 18.17
C GLU A 127 -4.87 -2.27 18.58
N LEU A 128 -4.63 -3.17 17.62
CA LEU A 128 -4.44 -4.59 17.89
C LEU A 128 -3.21 -4.84 18.77
N SER A 129 -2.09 -4.17 18.49
CA SER A 129 -0.87 -4.24 19.30
C SER A 129 -1.09 -3.77 20.73
N ASP A 130 -1.80 -2.67 20.89
CA ASP A 130 -2.15 -2.11 22.19
C ASP A 130 -3.08 -3.03 22.99
N TYR A 131 -4.08 -3.62 22.32
CA TYR A 131 -4.95 -4.63 22.93
C TYR A 131 -4.15 -5.82 23.45
N ILE A 132 -3.26 -6.38 22.63
CA ILE A 132 -2.38 -7.52 23.02
C ILE A 132 -1.58 -7.16 24.28
N ARG A 133 -0.97 -5.96 24.28
CA ARG A 133 -0.17 -5.47 25.42
C ARG A 133 -1.01 -5.29 26.69
N LYS A 134 -2.19 -4.62 26.59
CA LYS A 134 -3.07 -4.34 27.75
C LYS A 134 -3.72 -5.59 28.32
N SER A 135 -4.10 -6.54 27.48
CA SER A 135 -4.75 -7.78 27.90
C SER A 135 -3.76 -8.87 28.34
N GLY A 136 -2.45 -8.63 28.25
CA GLY A 136 -1.43 -9.61 28.60
C GLY A 136 -1.42 -10.86 27.71
N LYS A 137 -1.97 -10.76 26.49
CA LYS A 137 -2.00 -11.87 25.53
C LYS A 137 -0.58 -12.23 25.09
N ASP A 138 -0.35 -13.53 24.95
CA ASP A 138 0.89 -14.08 24.41
C ASP A 138 0.71 -14.49 22.94
N CYS A 139 1.59 -14.01 22.08
CA CYS A 139 1.60 -14.36 20.66
C CYS A 139 2.44 -15.60 20.32
N SER A 140 2.97 -16.32 21.31
CA SER A 140 3.82 -17.53 21.10
C SER A 140 3.10 -18.62 20.27
N ASN A 141 1.77 -18.71 20.39
CA ASN A 141 0.95 -19.64 19.61
C ASN A 141 0.51 -19.10 18.24
N CYS A 142 0.76 -17.83 17.96
CA CYS A 142 0.47 -17.24 16.66
C CYS A 142 1.43 -17.76 15.59
N SER A 143 0.93 -17.90 14.37
CA SER A 143 1.75 -18.38 13.24
C SER A 143 2.20 -17.24 12.33
N VAL A 144 2.04 -15.97 12.76
CA VAL A 144 2.36 -14.77 11.98
C VAL A 144 3.85 -14.72 11.68
N ARG A 145 4.21 -14.45 10.43
CA ARG A 145 5.58 -14.39 9.92
C ARG A 145 5.90 -13.09 9.18
N ALA A 146 4.87 -12.32 8.87
CA ALA A 146 4.99 -11.01 8.23
C ALA A 146 3.83 -10.11 8.65
N ILE A 147 4.12 -8.83 8.85
CA ILE A 147 3.12 -7.80 9.09
C ILE A 147 3.37 -6.68 8.09
N ILE A 148 2.35 -6.30 7.33
CA ILE A 148 2.44 -5.36 6.23
C ILE A 148 1.47 -4.21 6.48
N PRO A 149 1.92 -3.13 7.11
CA PRO A 149 1.15 -1.90 7.22
C PRO A 149 0.88 -1.27 5.85
N ILE A 150 -0.30 -0.69 5.68
CA ILE A 150 -0.73 0.00 4.46
C ILE A 150 -1.43 1.32 4.77
N SER A 151 -1.51 2.19 3.75
CA SER A 151 -2.32 3.43 3.69
C SER A 151 -1.89 4.57 4.61
N GLU A 152 -1.20 4.30 5.68
CA GLU A 152 -0.78 5.28 6.70
C GLU A 152 0.68 5.00 7.09
N THR A 153 1.38 6.03 7.55
CA THR A 153 2.72 5.84 8.12
C THR A 153 2.63 5.00 9.39
N MET A 154 3.44 3.96 9.50
CA MET A 154 3.54 3.15 10.70
C MET A 154 4.49 3.82 11.71
N PRO A 155 4.00 4.26 12.88
CA PRO A 155 4.87 4.85 13.90
C PRO A 155 5.91 3.83 14.38
N GLU A 156 7.16 4.27 14.47
CA GLU A 156 8.29 3.42 14.83
C GLU A 156 8.12 2.66 16.18
N PRO A 157 7.59 3.29 17.26
CA PRO A 157 7.34 2.57 18.51
C PRO A 157 6.31 1.44 18.36
N VAL A 158 5.28 1.64 17.52
CA VAL A 158 4.26 0.62 17.23
C VAL A 158 4.86 -0.52 16.41
N ARG A 159 5.66 -0.20 15.38
CA ARG A 159 6.38 -1.16 14.57
C ARG A 159 7.23 -2.09 15.45
N ARG A 160 8.09 -1.53 16.31
CA ARG A 160 8.94 -2.32 17.23
C ARG A 160 8.13 -3.19 18.20
N THR A 161 7.00 -2.67 18.68
CA THR A 161 6.12 -3.43 19.57
C THR A 161 5.53 -4.65 18.85
N LEU A 162 5.02 -4.48 17.64
CA LEU A 162 4.50 -5.57 16.81
C LEU A 162 5.60 -6.60 16.47
N GLU A 163 6.80 -6.15 16.10
CA GLU A 163 7.94 -7.03 15.84
C GLU A 163 8.29 -7.89 17.06
N LYS A 164 8.28 -7.28 18.25
CA LYS A 164 8.53 -7.99 19.52
C LYS A 164 7.40 -8.97 19.86
N GLN A 165 6.13 -8.57 19.68
CA GLN A 165 4.97 -9.39 20.01
C GLN A 165 4.88 -10.64 19.14
N PHE A 166 5.08 -10.50 17.82
CA PHE A 166 4.92 -11.60 16.86
C PHE A 166 6.23 -12.27 16.45
N GLY A 167 7.37 -11.70 16.81
CA GLY A 167 8.68 -12.24 16.44
C GLY A 167 8.94 -12.26 14.93
N CYS A 168 8.35 -11.32 14.18
CA CYS A 168 8.45 -11.27 12.73
C CYS A 168 8.62 -9.84 12.22
N PRO A 169 9.13 -9.63 10.97
CA PRO A 169 9.33 -8.31 10.43
C PRO A 169 8.00 -7.58 10.18
N VAL A 170 8.01 -6.26 10.42
CA VAL A 170 6.94 -5.32 10.07
C VAL A 170 7.48 -4.39 8.99
N ARG A 171 6.92 -4.46 7.76
CA ARG A 171 7.38 -3.70 6.60
C ARG A 171 6.22 -3.10 5.84
N ALA A 172 6.14 -1.77 5.85
CA ALA A 172 5.04 -1.06 5.21
C ALA A 172 5.13 -1.12 3.67
N TRP A 173 3.99 -1.32 3.02
CA TRP A 173 3.84 -1.05 1.60
C TRP A 173 3.57 0.43 1.35
N TYR A 174 4.25 0.99 0.37
CA TYR A 174 3.86 2.24 -0.24
C TYR A 174 2.90 1.92 -1.40
N SER A 175 1.66 2.32 -1.26
CA SER A 175 0.60 1.98 -2.23
C SER A 175 -0.50 3.03 -2.27
N ASN A 176 -1.16 3.14 -3.42
CA ASN A 176 -2.42 3.87 -3.56
C ASN A 176 -3.38 3.10 -4.47
N GLU A 177 -4.64 3.48 -4.49
CA GLU A 177 -5.66 2.81 -5.31
C GLU A 177 -5.43 3.04 -6.82
N GLU A 178 -4.84 4.17 -7.19
CA GLU A 178 -4.60 4.55 -8.58
C GLU A 178 -3.53 3.67 -9.22
N ASN A 179 -2.42 3.47 -8.54
CA ASN A 179 -1.26 2.76 -9.09
C ASN A 179 -1.18 1.31 -8.59
N GLY A 180 -1.60 1.02 -7.37
CA GLY A 180 -1.36 -0.24 -6.69
C GLY A 180 -0.15 -0.17 -5.75
N ILE A 181 0.57 -1.27 -5.58
CA ILE A 181 1.75 -1.33 -4.71
C ILE A 181 2.95 -0.74 -5.47
N MET A 182 3.49 0.34 -4.95
CA MET A 182 4.55 1.13 -5.58
C MET A 182 5.91 0.93 -4.90
N GLY A 183 5.93 0.41 -3.69
CA GLY A 183 7.16 0.21 -2.96
C GLY A 183 6.99 -0.56 -1.65
N LEU A 184 8.11 -0.88 -1.05
CA LEU A 184 8.22 -1.60 0.21
C LEU A 184 9.27 -0.94 1.09
N GLN A 185 8.95 -0.75 2.36
CA GLN A 185 9.91 -0.32 3.37
C GLN A 185 11.07 -1.32 3.48
N ASN A 186 12.29 -0.80 3.47
CA ASN A 186 13.50 -1.62 3.58
C ASN A 186 13.68 -2.17 5.01
N GLU A 187 14.57 -3.15 5.12
CA GLU A 187 15.14 -3.54 6.41
C GLU A 187 15.94 -2.38 7.01
N LYS A 188 15.98 -2.29 8.33
CA LYS A 188 16.84 -1.35 9.08
C LYS A 188 16.57 0.15 8.82
N ASP A 189 15.31 0.52 8.60
CA ASP A 189 14.90 1.93 8.44
C ASP A 189 15.60 2.71 7.31
N GLU A 190 16.05 1.99 6.28
CA GLU A 190 16.71 2.59 5.10
C GLU A 190 15.71 3.16 4.08
N GLY A 191 14.51 3.61 4.50
CA GLY A 191 13.48 4.15 3.62
C GLY A 191 12.75 3.09 2.81
N TYR A 192 12.27 3.46 1.62
CA TYR A 192 11.47 2.61 0.75
C TYR A 192 12.21 2.26 -0.53
N ARG A 193 12.24 0.98 -0.88
CA ARG A 193 12.53 0.51 -2.22
C ARG A 193 11.27 0.67 -3.06
N ILE A 194 11.37 1.39 -4.17
CA ILE A 194 10.25 1.61 -5.09
C ILE A 194 10.33 0.68 -6.31
N ASP A 195 9.16 0.39 -6.88
CA ASP A 195 9.01 -0.42 -8.09
C ASP A 195 9.27 0.42 -9.34
N THR A 196 10.52 0.44 -9.78
CA THR A 196 10.95 1.15 -11.01
C THR A 196 10.76 0.30 -12.27
N GLU A 197 10.31 -0.93 -12.16
CA GLU A 197 10.01 -1.80 -13.32
C GLU A 197 8.59 -1.54 -13.86
N THR A 198 7.66 -1.14 -12.97
CA THR A 198 6.27 -0.85 -13.33
C THR A 198 6.02 0.64 -13.52
N TYR A 199 6.78 1.49 -12.82
CA TYR A 199 6.56 2.93 -12.79
C TYR A 199 7.84 3.71 -13.06
N TYR A 200 7.67 4.83 -13.75
CA TYR A 200 8.69 5.87 -13.82
C TYR A 200 8.40 6.95 -12.78
N TYR A 201 9.37 7.24 -11.93
CA TYR A 201 9.26 8.22 -10.85
C TYR A 201 10.06 9.46 -11.14
N GLU A 202 9.44 10.60 -10.93
CA GLU A 202 10.06 11.91 -10.87
C GLU A 202 9.85 12.46 -9.47
N ILE A 203 10.91 12.91 -8.81
CA ILE A 203 10.81 13.66 -7.57
C ILE A 203 11.09 15.11 -7.94
N LEU A 204 10.07 15.94 -7.88
CA LEU A 204 10.11 17.32 -8.32
C LEU A 204 10.08 18.27 -7.12
N LYS A 205 10.64 19.44 -7.28
CA LYS A 205 10.56 20.50 -6.26
C LYS A 205 9.10 20.80 -5.90
N MET A 206 8.87 21.31 -4.70
CA MET A 206 7.52 21.50 -4.16
C MET A 206 6.67 22.46 -4.96
N ASP A 207 7.28 23.47 -5.57
CA ASP A 207 6.65 24.63 -6.22
C ASP A 207 6.99 24.77 -7.72
N SER A 208 7.76 23.85 -8.28
CA SER A 208 8.10 23.84 -9.71
C SER A 208 8.15 22.43 -10.31
N ASP A 209 8.24 22.32 -11.63
CA ASP A 209 8.43 21.05 -12.34
C ASP A 209 9.90 20.68 -12.56
N GLU A 210 10.81 21.38 -11.86
CA GLU A 210 12.22 21.01 -11.85
C GLU A 210 12.47 19.79 -10.96
N PRO A 211 13.43 18.92 -11.31
CA PRO A 211 13.83 17.83 -10.44
C PRO A 211 14.33 18.35 -9.08
N ALA A 212 13.92 17.71 -8.00
CA ALA A 212 14.48 17.92 -6.68
C ALA A 212 15.92 17.37 -6.64
N GLU A 213 16.78 18.03 -5.90
CA GLU A 213 18.16 17.57 -5.69
C GLU A 213 18.18 16.32 -4.80
N GLN A 214 19.29 15.60 -4.83
CA GLN A 214 19.46 14.44 -3.96
C GLN A 214 19.43 14.87 -2.48
N GLY A 215 18.51 14.31 -1.71
CA GLY A 215 18.30 14.66 -0.30
C GLY A 215 17.35 15.83 -0.09
N GLU A 216 16.86 16.46 -1.15
CA GLU A 216 15.82 17.50 -1.08
C GLU A 216 14.43 16.90 -0.97
N LEU A 217 13.56 17.49 -0.15
CA LEU A 217 12.15 17.13 -0.09
C LEU A 217 11.46 17.56 -1.38
N GLY A 218 10.78 16.62 -2.03
CA GLY A 218 10.06 16.86 -3.26
C GLY A 218 8.72 16.14 -3.32
N ARG A 219 7.90 16.53 -4.28
CA ARG A 219 6.62 15.87 -4.59
C ARG A 219 6.84 14.68 -5.52
N ILE A 220 6.10 13.61 -5.28
CA ILE A 220 6.20 12.38 -6.06
C ILE A 220 5.30 12.49 -7.28
N VAL A 221 5.89 12.36 -8.46
CA VAL A 221 5.19 12.33 -9.74
C VAL A 221 5.46 10.98 -10.41
N ILE A 222 4.39 10.31 -10.86
CA ILE A 222 4.44 8.92 -11.30
C ILE A 222 3.87 8.80 -12.72
N THR A 223 4.58 8.07 -13.57
CA THR A 223 4.05 7.58 -14.85
C THR A 223 3.91 6.07 -14.77
N ASP A 224 2.71 5.56 -15.00
CA ASP A 224 2.42 4.13 -15.09
C ASP A 224 2.78 3.62 -16.49
N LEU A 225 3.67 2.65 -16.58
CA LEU A 225 4.19 2.15 -17.85
C LEU A 225 3.28 1.12 -18.53
N PHE A 226 2.24 0.63 -17.85
CA PHE A 226 1.43 -0.50 -18.32
C PHE A 226 -0.08 -0.25 -18.32
N ASN A 227 -0.56 0.87 -17.79
CA ASN A 227 -1.99 1.19 -17.85
C ASN A 227 -2.33 1.94 -19.14
N TYR A 228 -2.66 1.20 -20.19
CA TYR A 228 -3.05 1.76 -21.49
C TYR A 228 -4.54 2.07 -21.60
N ALA A 229 -5.39 1.52 -20.72
CA ALA A 229 -6.83 1.79 -20.76
C ALA A 229 -7.17 3.15 -20.13
N PHE A 230 -6.41 3.56 -19.11
CA PHE A 230 -6.48 4.86 -18.47
C PHE A 230 -5.04 5.33 -18.20
N PRO A 231 -4.35 5.93 -19.19
CA PRO A 231 -2.95 6.32 -19.08
C PRO A 231 -2.71 7.29 -17.92
N ILE A 232 -1.88 6.91 -16.99
CA ILE A 232 -1.44 7.72 -15.85
C ILE A 232 -0.05 8.27 -16.20
N LEU A 233 -0.02 9.50 -16.75
CA LEU A 233 1.22 10.16 -17.18
C LEU A 233 1.52 11.35 -16.29
N ARG A 234 2.72 11.39 -15.70
CA ARG A 234 3.18 12.46 -14.81
C ARG A 234 2.12 12.84 -13.77
N TYR A 235 1.62 11.83 -13.08
CA TYR A 235 0.60 11.97 -12.03
C TYR A 235 1.25 12.39 -10.72
N ASP A 236 0.98 13.62 -10.28
CA ASP A 236 1.25 14.09 -8.94
C ASP A 236 0.22 13.43 -8.00
N ASN A 237 0.65 12.43 -7.26
CA ASN A 237 -0.21 11.66 -6.39
C ASN A 237 -0.52 12.36 -5.05
N GLY A 238 0.10 13.52 -4.83
CA GLY A 238 -0.04 14.33 -3.62
C GLY A 238 0.89 13.94 -2.48
N ASP A 239 1.69 12.90 -2.62
CA ASP A 239 2.66 12.48 -1.61
C ASP A 239 4.00 13.20 -1.82
N THR A 240 4.77 13.33 -0.72
CA THR A 240 6.09 13.92 -0.71
C THR A 240 7.13 12.97 -0.15
N ALA A 241 8.36 13.09 -0.64
CA ALA A 241 9.45 12.23 -0.21
C ALA A 241 10.81 12.90 -0.39
N VAL A 242 11.79 12.39 0.35
CA VAL A 242 13.22 12.62 0.07
C VAL A 242 13.76 11.42 -0.68
N ALA A 243 14.32 11.65 -1.87
CA ALA A 243 14.85 10.58 -2.70
C ALA A 243 16.37 10.56 -2.69
N VAL A 244 16.92 9.35 -2.73
CA VAL A 244 18.36 9.11 -2.84
C VAL A 244 18.64 8.06 -3.90
N ARG A 245 19.73 8.22 -4.65
CA ARG A 245 20.23 7.19 -5.56
C ARG A 245 21.33 6.43 -4.86
N LYS A 246 21.15 5.12 -4.73
CA LYS A 246 22.16 4.22 -4.16
C LYS A 246 22.69 3.32 -5.27
N GLU A 247 24.00 3.16 -5.34
CA GLU A 247 24.60 2.16 -6.21
C GLU A 247 24.48 0.77 -5.56
N LYS A 248 23.93 -0.17 -6.32
CA LYS A 248 23.86 -1.58 -5.92
C LYS A 248 24.19 -2.47 -7.12
N HIS A 249 25.23 -3.30 -6.99
CA HIS A 249 25.71 -4.20 -8.05
C HIS A 249 26.01 -3.46 -9.38
N GLY A 250 26.68 -2.31 -9.32
CA GLY A 250 27.04 -1.52 -10.51
C GLY A 250 25.86 -0.79 -11.18
N ARG A 251 24.71 -0.72 -10.53
CA ARG A 251 23.52 -0.01 -11.01
C ARG A 251 23.00 0.96 -9.97
N PHE A 252 22.69 2.18 -10.40
CA PHE A 252 21.99 3.14 -9.54
C PHE A 252 20.51 2.76 -9.44
N LYS A 253 20.02 2.66 -8.20
CA LYS A 253 18.60 2.47 -7.89
C LYS A 253 18.10 3.66 -7.11
N LEU A 254 16.88 4.08 -7.42
CA LEU A 254 16.15 5.12 -6.69
C LEU A 254 15.50 4.51 -5.45
N TYR A 255 15.71 5.17 -4.32
CA TYR A 255 15.07 4.86 -3.04
C TYR A 255 14.44 6.14 -2.50
N LEU A 256 13.35 6.01 -1.77
CA LEU A 256 12.83 7.10 -0.96
C LEU A 256 13.40 6.93 0.45
N SER A 257 14.32 7.80 0.86
CA SER A 257 14.89 7.74 2.23
C SER A 257 13.84 8.11 3.27
N GLU A 258 12.93 9.02 2.92
CA GLU A 258 11.82 9.45 3.75
C GLU A 258 10.56 9.54 2.88
N LEU A 259 9.42 9.16 3.43
CA LEU A 259 8.11 9.23 2.81
C LEU A 259 7.12 9.86 3.79
N TYR A 260 6.61 11.04 3.46
CA TYR A 260 5.78 11.83 4.37
C TYR A 260 4.28 11.75 4.08
N GLY A 261 3.85 10.98 3.10
CA GLY A 261 2.45 10.95 2.72
C GLY A 261 2.00 12.26 2.09
N ARG A 262 0.74 12.64 2.29
CA ARG A 262 0.13 13.75 1.54
C ARG A 262 0.68 15.12 1.95
N ARG A 263 0.93 15.95 0.95
CA ARG A 263 1.35 17.34 1.10
C ARG A 263 0.40 18.17 1.96
N SER A 264 -0.91 17.87 1.94
CA SER A 264 -1.90 18.51 2.81
C SER A 264 -1.64 18.28 4.31
N ASP A 265 -0.96 17.20 4.66
CA ASP A 265 -0.74 16.81 6.05
C ASP A 265 0.50 17.50 6.64
N LEU A 266 1.40 18.01 5.78
CA LEU A 266 2.59 18.77 6.18
C LEU A 266 2.31 20.22 6.62
N LEU A 267 1.11 20.73 6.38
CA LEU A 267 0.73 22.11 6.72
C LEU A 267 0.18 22.28 8.14
N TYR A 268 0.15 21.22 8.92
CA TYR A 268 -0.41 21.20 10.29
C TYR A 268 0.61 20.85 11.38
N GLU A 269 1.89 20.76 11.04
CA GLU A 269 3.01 20.74 11.99
C GLU A 269 3.75 22.09 11.99
#